data_06b64b4193d7bb77afdea643dbd1e2aa
#
_entry.id   06b64b4193d7bb77afdea643dbd1e2aa
#
_cell.length_a   1.000
_cell.length_b   1.000
_cell.length_c   1.000
_cell.angle_alpha   90.00
_cell.angle_beta   90.00
_cell.angle_gamma   90.00
#
_symmetry.space_group_name_H-M   'P 1'
#
loop_
_entity.id
_entity.type
_entity.pdbx_description
1 polymer ?
#
loop_
_entity_poly.entity_id
_entity_poly.type
_entity_poly.pdbx_seq_one_letter_code
_entity_poly.pdbx_strand_id
1 'polypeptide(L)'
;MNLSVKHKKQFAWLYGVCFILSFSWYFYYDLLLCQVNPVFFINRLDITRNILFLTDLQNLLIQQLWLRQLFDVLYFVLPMLLCFAVISGKKGVQLLAVITSLFSMMYGVFLASFTYISLDMFVAWFFIPFIFYPNTEKGFYYVLHTVRLIFIILFFSAGLWKIRGGGIFNTEQMSGILVMQHKQYLAANAGDWFTRFNAFLIGHKTISYGIYLLGTVAELVFVVGFFTRRYDRLLMVFFIIFFVSDYFLMRINYSNWMVFTGLLYFSKFKLQKDGI
;
A
#
# COMPACT_ATOMS: atom_id res chain seq x y z
N MET A 1 -23.05 -23.26 2.34
CA MET A 1 -22.04 -22.50 1.57
C MET A 1 -20.69 -22.77 2.21
N ASN A 2 -19.72 -23.27 1.45
CA ASN A 2 -18.40 -23.62 1.97
C ASN A 2 -17.76 -22.37 2.62
N LEU A 3 -17.11 -22.49 3.78
CA LEU A 3 -16.55 -21.40 4.57
C LEU A 3 -15.53 -20.55 3.76
N SER A 4 -14.72 -21.21 2.96
CA SER A 4 -13.74 -20.55 2.09
C SER A 4 -14.40 -19.70 1.00
N VAL A 5 -15.52 -20.14 0.44
CA VAL A 5 -16.27 -19.34 -0.56
C VAL A 5 -16.82 -18.06 0.08
N LYS A 6 -17.32 -18.16 1.33
CA LYS A 6 -17.78 -17.00 2.08
C LYS A 6 -16.63 -16.01 2.33
N HIS A 7 -15.49 -16.50 2.82
CA HIS A 7 -14.33 -15.65 3.10
C HIS A 7 -13.74 -15.04 1.83
N LYS A 8 -13.70 -15.79 0.72
CA LYS A 8 -13.27 -15.27 -0.58
C LYS A 8 -14.14 -14.09 -1.03
N LYS A 9 -15.46 -14.22 -0.91
CA LYS A 9 -16.40 -13.14 -1.24
C LYS A 9 -16.24 -11.92 -0.31
N GLN A 10 -16.12 -12.16 1.00
CA GLN A 10 -15.90 -11.09 1.98
C GLN A 10 -14.56 -10.35 1.71
N PHE A 11 -13.51 -11.10 1.38
CA PHE A 11 -12.22 -10.51 1.05
C PHE A 11 -12.29 -9.72 -0.28
N ALA A 12 -13.03 -10.20 -1.27
CA ALA A 12 -13.25 -9.47 -2.52
C ALA A 12 -14.01 -8.15 -2.30
N TRP A 13 -15.01 -8.13 -1.42
CA TRP A 13 -15.67 -6.90 -1.01
C TRP A 13 -14.71 -5.91 -0.34
N LEU A 14 -13.91 -6.38 0.61
CA LEU A 14 -12.91 -5.54 1.27
C LEU A 14 -11.91 -4.97 0.26
N TYR A 15 -11.39 -5.84 -0.63
CA TYR A 15 -10.48 -5.42 -1.70
C TYR A 15 -11.09 -4.36 -2.60
N GLY A 16 -12.32 -4.56 -3.06
CA GLY A 16 -13.04 -3.62 -3.92
C GLY A 16 -13.26 -2.27 -3.24
N VAL A 17 -13.72 -2.27 -1.99
CA VAL A 17 -13.93 -1.03 -1.22
C VAL A 17 -12.61 -0.28 -1.01
N CYS A 18 -11.55 -0.97 -0.56
CA CYS A 18 -10.23 -0.34 -0.37
C CYS A 18 -9.69 0.20 -1.68
N PHE A 19 -9.89 -0.52 -2.80
CA PHE A 19 -9.43 -0.07 -4.11
C PHE A 19 -10.19 1.18 -4.58
N ILE A 20 -11.53 1.21 -4.46
CA ILE A 20 -12.33 2.38 -4.81
C ILE A 20 -11.90 3.61 -3.98
N LEU A 21 -11.73 3.45 -2.68
CA LEU A 21 -11.29 4.55 -1.80
C LEU A 21 -9.91 5.07 -2.21
N SER A 22 -8.98 4.16 -2.50
CA SER A 22 -7.64 4.52 -2.96
C SER A 22 -7.67 5.21 -4.33
N PHE A 23 -8.40 4.65 -5.30
CA PHE A 23 -8.53 5.24 -6.63
C PHE A 23 -9.19 6.63 -6.56
N SER A 24 -10.25 6.78 -5.76
CA SER A 24 -10.92 8.08 -5.55
C SER A 24 -9.98 9.11 -4.92
N TRP A 25 -9.11 8.67 -4.03
CA TRP A 25 -8.06 9.54 -3.48
C TRP A 25 -7.09 10.03 -4.57
N TYR A 26 -6.57 9.12 -5.39
CA TYR A 26 -5.68 9.51 -6.50
C TYR A 26 -6.37 10.45 -7.48
N PHE A 27 -7.64 10.16 -7.81
CA PHE A 27 -8.43 11.02 -8.67
C PHE A 27 -8.63 12.43 -8.09
N TYR A 28 -8.97 12.52 -6.82
CA TYR A 28 -9.24 13.80 -6.13
C TYR A 28 -7.99 14.70 -6.00
N TYR A 29 -6.82 14.10 -5.87
CA TYR A 29 -5.55 14.82 -5.74
C TYR A 29 -4.76 14.95 -7.05
N ASP A 30 -5.41 14.74 -8.20
CA ASP A 30 -4.81 14.84 -9.53
C ASP A 30 -3.57 13.95 -9.71
N LEU A 31 -3.58 12.75 -9.14
CA LEU A 31 -2.47 11.81 -9.13
C LEU A 31 -2.61 10.65 -10.11
N LEU A 32 -3.68 10.58 -10.93
CA LEU A 32 -3.80 9.60 -11.99
C LEU A 32 -2.88 9.93 -13.17
N LEU A 33 -2.50 8.93 -13.97
CA LEU A 33 -1.57 9.12 -15.09
C LEU A 33 -2.05 10.19 -16.08
N CYS A 34 -3.35 10.27 -16.36
CA CYS A 34 -3.90 11.28 -17.26
C CYS A 34 -3.97 12.69 -16.64
N GLN A 35 -3.97 12.78 -15.32
CA GLN A 35 -4.05 14.06 -14.59
C GLN A 35 -2.69 14.69 -14.33
N VAL A 36 -1.60 13.89 -14.35
CA VAL A 36 -0.24 14.39 -14.15
C VAL A 36 0.10 15.37 -15.27
N ASN A 37 0.29 16.63 -14.91
CA ASN A 37 0.62 17.70 -15.86
C ASN A 37 1.45 18.83 -15.18
N PRO A 38 2.62 19.21 -15.71
CA PRO A 38 3.31 18.57 -16.83
C PRO A 38 3.85 17.18 -16.48
N VAL A 39 3.95 16.31 -17.50
CA VAL A 39 4.49 14.96 -17.32
C VAL A 39 6.00 15.01 -17.39
N PHE A 40 6.65 14.66 -16.27
CA PHE A 40 8.10 14.54 -16.21
C PHE A 40 8.49 13.09 -15.95
N PHE A 41 9.47 12.60 -16.69
CA PHE A 41 10.07 11.31 -16.37
C PHE A 41 11.12 11.49 -15.27
N ILE A 42 10.84 10.93 -14.09
CA ILE A 42 11.72 11.01 -12.93
C ILE A 42 12.79 9.92 -13.06
N ASN A 43 14.03 10.35 -13.23
CA ASN A 43 15.16 9.44 -13.33
C ASN A 43 15.49 8.83 -11.95
N ARG A 44 14.98 7.63 -11.67
CA ARG A 44 15.37 6.82 -10.51
C ARG A 44 16.29 5.69 -10.96
N LEU A 45 17.34 5.43 -10.20
CA LEU A 45 18.28 4.32 -10.45
C LEU A 45 17.69 3.03 -9.88
N ASP A 46 16.70 2.44 -10.56
CA ASP A 46 16.14 1.14 -10.19
C ASP A 46 15.87 0.27 -11.43
N ILE A 47 15.58 -1.00 -11.19
CA ILE A 47 15.37 -1.99 -12.27
C ILE A 47 14.13 -1.67 -13.12
N THR A 48 13.13 -0.97 -12.56
CA THR A 48 11.87 -0.63 -13.25
C THR A 48 12.11 0.36 -14.38
N ARG A 49 13.07 1.26 -14.22
CA ARG A 49 13.53 2.18 -15.25
C ARG A 49 14.07 1.45 -16.48
N ASN A 50 14.85 0.39 -16.28
CA ASN A 50 15.42 -0.36 -17.39
C ASN A 50 14.32 -1.00 -18.26
N ILE A 51 13.24 -1.51 -17.65
CA ILE A 51 12.08 -2.04 -18.36
C ILE A 51 11.42 -0.95 -19.24
N LEU A 52 11.25 0.26 -18.70
CA LEU A 52 10.67 1.38 -19.45
C LEU A 52 11.56 1.80 -20.62
N PHE A 53 12.87 1.91 -20.42
CA PHE A 53 13.80 2.27 -21.49
C PHE A 53 13.87 1.24 -22.61
N LEU A 54 13.81 -0.05 -22.27
CA LEU A 54 13.82 -1.13 -23.27
C LEU A 54 12.57 -1.13 -24.15
N THR A 55 11.43 -0.66 -23.64
CA THR A 55 10.15 -0.68 -24.38
C THR A 55 9.80 0.64 -25.03
N ASP A 56 10.52 1.72 -24.73
CA ASP A 56 10.22 3.11 -25.13
C ASP A 56 8.78 3.60 -24.81
N LEU A 57 8.09 2.84 -23.96
CA LEU A 57 6.69 3.05 -23.61
C LEU A 57 6.49 4.38 -22.83
N GLN A 58 7.52 4.82 -22.10
CA GLN A 58 7.50 6.11 -21.39
C GLN A 58 7.28 7.28 -22.36
N ASN A 59 7.93 7.29 -23.52
CA ASN A 59 7.76 8.35 -24.51
C ASN A 59 6.36 8.37 -25.11
N LEU A 60 5.79 7.18 -25.38
CA LEU A 60 4.41 7.08 -25.84
C LEU A 60 3.42 7.61 -24.78
N LEU A 61 3.63 7.28 -23.50
CA LEU A 61 2.78 7.77 -22.41
C LEU A 61 2.92 9.28 -22.20
N ILE A 62 4.11 9.85 -22.36
CA ILE A 62 4.31 11.31 -22.28
C ILE A 62 3.56 12.02 -23.40
N GLN A 63 3.67 11.52 -24.64
CA GLN A 63 3.13 12.18 -25.83
C GLN A 63 1.62 11.98 -25.99
N GLN A 64 1.08 10.84 -25.56
CA GLN A 64 -0.29 10.42 -25.87
C GLN A 64 -1.20 10.44 -24.63
N LEU A 65 -1.98 11.51 -24.46
CA LEU A 65 -2.93 11.64 -23.36
C LEU A 65 -3.98 10.50 -23.34
N TRP A 66 -4.51 10.12 -24.52
CA TRP A 66 -5.52 9.06 -24.62
C TRP A 66 -5.00 7.71 -24.08
N LEU A 67 -3.69 7.44 -24.27
CA LEU A 67 -3.09 6.21 -23.75
C LEU A 67 -3.01 6.23 -22.22
N ARG A 68 -2.68 7.36 -21.60
CA ARG A 68 -2.73 7.53 -20.14
C ARG A 68 -4.14 7.35 -19.60
N GLN A 69 -5.14 7.91 -20.29
CA GLN A 69 -6.55 7.71 -19.92
C GLN A 69 -6.98 6.23 -20.02
N LEU A 70 -6.54 5.53 -21.07
CA LEU A 70 -6.81 4.10 -21.21
C LEU A 70 -6.19 3.31 -20.05
N PHE A 71 -4.96 3.63 -19.66
CA PHE A 71 -4.31 2.99 -18.52
C PHE A 71 -5.07 3.23 -17.20
N ASP A 72 -5.54 4.45 -16.96
CA ASP A 72 -6.34 4.77 -15.78
C ASP A 72 -7.67 4.01 -15.75
N VAL A 73 -8.35 3.94 -16.90
CA VAL A 73 -9.60 3.18 -17.05
C VAL A 73 -9.35 1.69 -16.80
N LEU A 74 -8.32 1.10 -17.39
CA LEU A 74 -7.99 -0.31 -17.19
C LEU A 74 -7.58 -0.59 -15.74
N TYR A 75 -6.83 0.33 -15.12
CA TYR A 75 -6.44 0.23 -13.71
C TYR A 75 -7.65 0.20 -12.78
N PHE A 76 -8.71 0.92 -13.10
CA PHE A 76 -9.96 0.88 -12.35
C PHE A 76 -10.81 -0.36 -12.68
N VAL A 77 -10.99 -0.65 -13.96
CA VAL A 77 -11.93 -1.68 -14.43
C VAL A 77 -11.49 -3.09 -14.06
N LEU A 78 -10.19 -3.42 -14.20
CA LEU A 78 -9.69 -4.78 -13.94
C LEU A 78 -9.92 -5.25 -12.48
N PRO A 79 -9.60 -4.47 -11.44
CA PRO A 79 -9.93 -4.85 -10.05
C PRO A 79 -11.44 -4.99 -9.81
N MET A 80 -12.27 -4.11 -10.41
CA MET A 80 -13.72 -4.19 -10.26
C MET A 80 -14.30 -5.44 -10.92
N LEU A 81 -13.82 -5.78 -12.13
CA LEU A 81 -14.19 -7.03 -12.80
C LEU A 81 -13.76 -8.25 -11.99
N LEU A 82 -12.56 -8.23 -11.40
CA LEU A 82 -12.09 -9.31 -10.53
C LEU A 82 -13.02 -9.48 -9.31
N CYS A 83 -13.35 -8.39 -8.62
CA CYS A 83 -14.30 -8.42 -7.50
C CYS A 83 -15.65 -9.00 -7.93
N PHE A 84 -16.22 -8.51 -9.02
CA PHE A 84 -17.49 -8.99 -9.55
C PHE A 84 -17.43 -10.48 -9.90
N ALA A 85 -16.38 -10.94 -10.58
CA ALA A 85 -16.21 -12.34 -10.96
C ALA A 85 -16.10 -13.26 -9.73
N VAL A 86 -15.36 -12.85 -8.69
CA VAL A 86 -15.23 -13.60 -7.44
C VAL A 86 -16.56 -13.69 -6.69
N ILE A 87 -17.27 -12.56 -6.55
CA ILE A 87 -18.53 -12.47 -5.82
C ILE A 87 -19.63 -13.28 -6.54
N SER A 88 -19.67 -13.20 -7.86
CA SER A 88 -20.63 -13.91 -8.71
C SER A 88 -20.27 -15.38 -8.97
N GLY A 89 -19.07 -15.83 -8.55
CA GLY A 89 -18.62 -17.20 -8.78
C GLY A 89 -18.40 -17.55 -10.26
N LYS A 90 -17.99 -16.57 -11.08
CA LYS A 90 -17.77 -16.75 -12.53
C LYS A 90 -16.51 -17.58 -12.79
N LYS A 91 -16.49 -18.25 -13.95
CA LYS A 91 -15.27 -18.90 -14.47
C LYS A 91 -14.27 -17.83 -14.92
N GLY A 92 -12.96 -18.16 -14.91
CA GLY A 92 -11.91 -17.25 -15.39
C GLY A 92 -11.34 -16.29 -14.33
N VAL A 93 -11.76 -16.39 -13.07
CA VAL A 93 -11.21 -15.60 -11.95
C VAL A 93 -9.69 -15.68 -11.88
N GLN A 94 -9.11 -16.85 -12.16
CA GLN A 94 -7.66 -17.08 -12.12
C GLN A 94 -6.90 -16.21 -13.11
N LEU A 95 -7.32 -16.24 -14.38
CA LEU A 95 -6.72 -15.43 -15.43
C LEU A 95 -6.87 -13.94 -15.12
N LEU A 96 -8.06 -13.54 -14.69
CA LEU A 96 -8.36 -12.16 -14.34
C LEU A 96 -7.52 -11.68 -13.14
N ALA A 97 -7.29 -12.55 -12.15
CA ALA A 97 -6.43 -12.26 -11.01
C ALA A 97 -4.98 -12.00 -11.44
N VAL A 98 -4.44 -12.83 -12.34
CA VAL A 98 -3.09 -12.64 -12.89
C VAL A 98 -2.99 -11.35 -13.70
N ILE A 99 -3.94 -11.10 -14.60
CA ILE A 99 -3.96 -9.89 -15.43
C ILE A 99 -4.06 -8.63 -14.55
N THR A 100 -4.97 -8.64 -13.57
CA THR A 100 -5.14 -7.51 -12.64
C THR A 100 -3.86 -7.24 -11.85
N SER A 101 -3.21 -8.29 -11.36
CA SER A 101 -1.97 -8.18 -10.60
C SER A 101 -0.84 -7.58 -11.44
N LEU A 102 -0.57 -8.15 -12.62
CA LEU A 102 0.49 -7.67 -13.50
C LEU A 102 0.23 -6.25 -14.00
N PHE A 103 -1.03 -5.94 -14.35
CA PHE A 103 -1.40 -4.61 -14.78
C PHE A 103 -1.25 -3.57 -13.66
N SER A 104 -1.66 -3.91 -12.43
CA SER A 104 -1.50 -3.02 -11.28
C SER A 104 -0.02 -2.73 -10.97
N MET A 105 0.85 -3.74 -11.10
CA MET A 105 2.29 -3.53 -10.98
C MET A 105 2.83 -2.60 -12.06
N MET A 106 2.48 -2.84 -13.32
CA MET A 106 2.89 -2.00 -14.45
C MET A 106 2.41 -0.56 -14.27
N TYR A 107 1.15 -0.36 -13.88
CA TYR A 107 0.60 0.96 -13.58
C TYR A 107 1.38 1.65 -12.46
N GLY A 108 1.70 0.93 -11.38
CA GLY A 108 2.52 1.46 -10.29
C GLY A 108 3.90 1.90 -10.74
N VAL A 109 4.55 1.11 -11.63
CA VAL A 109 5.85 1.46 -12.23
C VAL A 109 5.76 2.77 -13.02
N PHE A 110 4.71 2.94 -13.85
CA PHE A 110 4.53 4.18 -14.60
C PHE A 110 4.27 5.36 -13.68
N LEU A 111 3.35 5.22 -12.74
CA LEU A 111 3.04 6.31 -11.83
C LEU A 111 4.25 6.70 -10.97
N ALA A 112 5.02 5.74 -10.48
CA ALA A 112 6.26 6.00 -9.75
C ALA A 112 7.34 6.65 -10.63
N SER A 113 7.29 6.46 -11.95
CA SER A 113 8.24 7.08 -12.89
C SER A 113 7.85 8.51 -13.28
N PHE A 114 6.57 8.86 -13.21
CA PHE A 114 6.07 10.19 -13.54
C PHE A 114 5.76 11.07 -12.33
N THR A 115 5.77 10.48 -11.13
CA THR A 115 5.48 11.17 -9.86
C THR A 115 6.51 10.81 -8.80
N TYR A 116 6.43 11.47 -7.63
CA TYR A 116 7.24 11.10 -6.45
C TYR A 116 6.59 9.98 -5.61
N ILE A 117 5.47 9.39 -6.08
CA ILE A 117 4.84 8.27 -5.40
C ILE A 117 5.76 7.05 -5.49
N SER A 118 6.03 6.44 -4.36
CA SER A 118 6.91 5.26 -4.30
C SER A 118 6.20 4.00 -4.80
N LEU A 119 6.94 3.10 -5.46
CA LEU A 119 6.39 1.86 -6.01
C LEU A 119 5.84 0.92 -4.92
N ASP A 120 6.38 0.98 -3.71
CA ASP A 120 5.89 0.20 -2.57
C ASP A 120 4.43 0.50 -2.21
N MET A 121 3.92 1.69 -2.54
CA MET A 121 2.49 2.00 -2.39
C MET A 121 1.58 1.08 -3.22
N PHE A 122 2.09 0.49 -4.30
CA PHE A 122 1.32 -0.41 -5.19
C PHE A 122 1.47 -1.89 -4.85
N VAL A 123 2.32 -2.25 -3.91
CA VAL A 123 2.61 -3.64 -3.53
C VAL A 123 1.35 -4.41 -3.15
N ALA A 124 0.41 -3.78 -2.45
CA ALA A 124 -0.86 -4.39 -2.11
C ALA A 124 -1.67 -4.79 -3.37
N TRP A 125 -1.75 -3.90 -4.35
CA TRP A 125 -2.50 -4.12 -5.59
C TRP A 125 -1.87 -5.18 -6.49
N PHE A 126 -0.57 -5.42 -6.34
CA PHE A 126 0.12 -6.50 -7.01
C PHE A 126 -0.15 -7.86 -6.33
N PHE A 127 -0.02 -7.96 -5.00
CA PHE A 127 -0.10 -9.25 -4.32
C PHE A 127 -1.53 -9.72 -4.00
N ILE A 128 -2.44 -8.82 -3.69
CA ILE A 128 -3.79 -9.17 -3.24
C ILE A 128 -4.60 -9.93 -4.30
N PRO A 129 -4.58 -9.60 -5.61
CA PRO A 129 -5.32 -10.36 -6.61
C PRO A 129 -4.94 -11.84 -6.66
N PHE A 130 -3.69 -12.21 -6.35
CA PHE A 130 -3.26 -13.61 -6.30
C PHE A 130 -3.99 -14.45 -5.25
N ILE A 131 -4.59 -13.84 -4.22
CA ILE A 131 -5.39 -14.56 -3.22
C ILE A 131 -6.62 -15.21 -3.87
N PHE A 132 -7.11 -14.66 -4.97
CA PHE A 132 -8.25 -15.19 -5.70
C PHE A 132 -7.88 -16.27 -6.74
N TYR A 133 -6.58 -16.45 -7.02
CA TYR A 133 -6.09 -17.41 -8.00
C TYR A 133 -6.43 -18.88 -7.64
N PRO A 134 -6.25 -19.39 -6.41
CA PRO A 134 -6.49 -20.79 -6.11
C PRO A 134 -7.97 -21.18 -6.19
N ASN A 135 -8.26 -22.35 -6.78
CA ASN A 135 -9.63 -22.91 -6.82
C ASN A 135 -9.97 -23.73 -5.57
N THR A 136 -8.95 -24.19 -4.85
CA THR A 136 -9.13 -25.03 -3.65
C THR A 136 -9.17 -24.18 -2.38
N GLU A 137 -9.86 -24.69 -1.36
CA GLU A 137 -9.90 -24.05 -0.04
C GLU A 137 -8.51 -23.94 0.60
N LYS A 138 -7.76 -25.04 0.58
CA LYS A 138 -6.38 -25.07 1.08
C LYS A 138 -5.51 -24.05 0.36
N GLY A 139 -5.58 -24.01 -0.96
CA GLY A 139 -4.83 -23.04 -1.78
C GLY A 139 -5.16 -21.60 -1.44
N PHE A 140 -6.43 -21.26 -1.25
CA PHE A 140 -6.85 -19.91 -0.86
C PHE A 140 -6.19 -19.47 0.46
N TYR A 141 -6.24 -20.30 1.50
CA TYR A 141 -5.64 -19.96 2.79
C TYR A 141 -4.09 -19.97 2.75
N TYR A 142 -3.48 -20.82 1.92
CA TYR A 142 -2.02 -20.79 1.73
C TYR A 142 -1.56 -19.49 1.09
N VAL A 143 -2.19 -19.06 -0.01
CA VAL A 143 -1.83 -17.80 -0.66
C VAL A 143 -2.13 -16.61 0.25
N LEU A 144 -3.29 -16.60 0.90
CA LEU A 144 -3.62 -15.56 1.89
C LEU A 144 -2.55 -15.46 2.98
N HIS A 145 -2.08 -16.61 3.49
CA HIS A 145 -1.04 -16.64 4.51
C HIS A 145 0.31 -16.19 3.96
N THR A 146 0.67 -16.57 2.74
CA THR A 146 1.91 -16.11 2.08
C THR A 146 1.91 -14.60 1.91
N VAL A 147 0.82 -14.02 1.39
CA VAL A 147 0.72 -12.57 1.22
C VAL A 147 0.73 -11.85 2.57
N ARG A 148 0.12 -12.46 3.62
CA ARG A 148 0.23 -11.96 4.99
C ARG A 148 1.69 -11.92 5.47
N LEU A 149 2.48 -12.96 5.22
CA LEU A 149 3.90 -12.98 5.60
C LEU A 149 4.70 -11.92 4.83
N ILE A 150 4.42 -11.73 3.55
CA ILE A 150 5.02 -10.66 2.74
C ILE A 150 4.72 -9.30 3.39
N PHE A 151 3.46 -9.03 3.74
CA PHE A 151 3.08 -7.78 4.41
C PHE A 151 3.84 -7.59 5.73
N ILE A 152 3.93 -8.63 6.57
CA ILE A 152 4.66 -8.57 7.84
C ILE A 152 6.13 -8.24 7.61
N ILE A 153 6.79 -8.89 6.64
CA ILE A 153 8.19 -8.64 6.31
C ILE A 153 8.37 -7.21 5.79
N LEU A 154 7.51 -6.74 4.91
CA LEU A 154 7.57 -5.39 4.36
C LEU A 154 7.45 -4.34 5.47
N PHE A 155 6.48 -4.49 6.36
CA PHE A 155 6.28 -3.54 7.44
C PHE A 155 7.39 -3.59 8.49
N PHE A 156 7.86 -4.79 8.85
CA PHE A 156 9.02 -4.97 9.72
C PHE A 156 10.30 -4.40 9.11
N SER A 157 10.51 -4.56 7.80
CA SER A 157 11.70 -4.05 7.11
C SER A 157 11.78 -2.53 7.13
N ALA A 158 10.64 -1.81 7.19
CA ALA A 158 10.63 -0.37 7.35
C ALA A 158 11.28 0.06 8.69
N GLY A 159 10.97 -0.65 9.78
CA GLY A 159 11.63 -0.45 11.07
C GLY A 159 13.14 -0.74 11.03
N LEU A 160 13.55 -1.83 10.35
CA LEU A 160 14.96 -2.14 10.17
C LEU A 160 15.71 -1.07 9.35
N TRP A 161 15.08 -0.51 8.33
CA TRP A 161 15.64 0.61 7.57
C TRP A 161 15.93 1.83 8.44
N LYS A 162 15.03 2.16 9.38
CA LYS A 162 15.22 3.27 10.32
C LYS A 162 16.42 3.05 11.25
N ILE A 163 16.64 1.79 11.67
CA ILE A 163 17.82 1.40 12.44
C ILE A 163 19.08 1.52 11.59
N ARG A 164 19.09 0.89 10.42
CA ARG A 164 20.23 0.89 9.50
C ARG A 164 20.65 2.29 9.06
N GLY A 165 19.66 3.16 8.79
CA GLY A 165 19.88 4.56 8.42
C GLY A 165 20.36 5.45 9.57
N GLY A 166 20.49 4.90 10.79
CA GLY A 166 20.94 5.65 11.96
C GLY A 166 19.88 6.59 12.54
N GLY A 167 18.68 6.61 11.99
CA GLY A 167 17.60 7.53 12.39
C GLY A 167 17.22 7.39 13.87
N ILE A 168 17.33 6.17 14.43
CA ILE A 168 17.05 5.92 15.85
C ILE A 168 18.09 6.55 16.80
N PHE A 169 19.26 6.94 16.30
CA PHE A 169 20.29 7.59 17.09
C PHE A 169 20.30 9.11 16.92
N ASN A 170 19.44 9.64 16.03
CA ASN A 170 19.35 11.06 15.74
C ASN A 170 18.10 11.65 16.41
N THR A 171 18.27 12.40 17.49
CA THR A 171 17.20 13.05 18.24
C THR A 171 16.43 14.11 17.42
N GLU A 172 17.01 14.59 16.33
CA GLU A 172 16.40 15.56 15.42
C GLU A 172 15.71 14.90 14.21
N GLN A 173 15.74 13.56 14.10
CA GLN A 173 15.25 12.84 12.94
C GLN A 173 13.81 13.19 12.59
N MET A 174 12.90 13.11 13.55
CA MET A 174 11.48 13.40 13.30
C MET A 174 11.23 14.89 13.03
N SER A 175 11.83 15.78 13.79
CA SER A 175 11.69 17.21 13.56
C SER A 175 12.21 17.62 12.19
N GLY A 176 13.36 17.07 11.77
CA GLY A 176 13.90 17.28 10.42
C GLY A 176 12.97 16.77 9.30
N ILE A 177 12.38 15.59 9.47
CA ILE A 177 11.41 15.03 8.51
C ILE A 177 10.20 15.95 8.39
N LEU A 178 9.61 16.38 9.52
CA LEU A 178 8.45 17.28 9.52
C LEU A 178 8.74 18.60 8.81
N VAL A 179 9.92 19.20 9.05
CA VAL A 179 10.34 20.42 8.33
C VAL A 179 10.45 20.15 6.84
N MET A 180 11.17 19.10 6.42
CA MET A 180 11.38 18.81 4.99
C MET A 180 10.06 18.55 4.26
N GLN A 181 9.16 17.82 4.88
CA GLN A 181 7.90 17.39 4.28
C GLN A 181 6.86 18.51 4.19
N HIS A 182 6.83 19.37 5.20
CA HIS A 182 5.77 20.39 5.33
C HIS A 182 6.23 21.82 5.10
N LYS A 183 7.51 22.08 4.78
CA LYS A 183 8.08 23.42 4.68
C LYS A 183 7.23 24.44 3.89
N GLN A 184 6.69 24.02 2.76
CA GLN A 184 5.86 24.89 1.92
C GLN A 184 4.51 25.20 2.56
N TYR A 185 3.86 24.16 3.13
CA TYR A 185 2.59 24.33 3.82
C TYR A 185 2.74 25.20 5.07
N LEU A 186 3.77 24.94 5.88
CA LEU A 186 4.06 25.71 7.11
C LEU A 186 4.32 27.18 6.81
N ALA A 187 5.04 27.48 5.72
CA ALA A 187 5.30 28.85 5.31
C ALA A 187 4.06 29.58 4.80
N ALA A 188 3.19 28.89 4.05
CA ALA A 188 2.00 29.49 3.46
C ALA A 188 0.84 29.63 4.46
N ASN A 189 0.77 28.84 5.52
CA ASN A 189 -0.39 28.71 6.41
C ASN A 189 0.00 28.91 7.90
N ALA A 190 0.73 29.96 8.22
CA ALA A 190 1.27 30.20 9.57
C ALA A 190 0.21 30.22 10.71
N GLY A 191 -1.03 30.62 10.41
CA GLY A 191 -2.14 30.67 11.39
C GLY A 191 -2.91 29.38 11.59
N ASP A 192 -2.68 28.37 10.75
CA ASP A 192 -3.44 27.13 10.78
C ASP A 192 -3.08 26.23 11.98
N TRP A 193 -4.04 25.44 12.47
CA TRP A 193 -3.84 24.53 13.60
C TRP A 193 -2.77 23.46 13.30
N PHE A 194 -2.72 22.96 12.06
CA PHE A 194 -1.74 21.95 11.66
C PHE A 194 -0.32 22.54 11.66
N THR A 195 -0.17 23.80 11.21
CA THR A 195 1.10 24.51 11.27
C THR A 195 1.55 24.70 12.71
N ARG A 196 0.65 25.15 13.61
CA ARG A 196 0.98 25.30 15.04
C ARG A 196 1.36 23.98 15.69
N PHE A 197 0.64 22.90 15.38
CA PHE A 197 0.95 21.56 15.88
C PHE A 197 2.32 21.07 15.40
N ASN A 198 2.62 21.20 14.11
CA ASN A 198 3.93 20.81 13.57
C ASN A 198 5.05 21.71 14.12
N ALA A 199 4.84 23.03 14.25
CA ALA A 199 5.82 23.93 14.86
C ALA A 199 6.11 23.54 16.33
N PHE A 200 5.08 23.11 17.08
CA PHE A 200 5.26 22.55 18.42
C PHE A 200 6.15 21.31 18.40
N LEU A 201 5.87 20.33 17.52
CA LEU A 201 6.68 19.10 17.42
C LEU A 201 8.10 19.40 16.95
N ILE A 202 8.29 20.30 16.01
CA ILE A 202 9.62 20.71 15.51
C ILE A 202 10.42 21.39 16.63
N GLY A 203 9.79 22.24 17.42
CA GLY A 203 10.42 22.93 18.56
C GLY A 203 10.74 22.01 19.74
N HIS A 204 9.93 20.95 19.94
CA HIS A 204 10.10 20.01 21.05
C HIS A 204 10.73 18.68 20.56
N LYS A 205 12.02 18.72 20.21
CA LYS A 205 12.77 17.62 19.60
C LYS A 205 12.63 16.30 20.37
N THR A 206 12.62 16.32 21.70
CA THR A 206 12.46 15.12 22.54
C THR A 206 11.11 14.45 22.35
N ILE A 207 10.04 15.24 22.22
CA ILE A 207 8.67 14.73 21.99
C ILE A 207 8.58 14.10 20.59
N SER A 208 9.01 14.83 19.56
CA SER A 208 9.00 14.34 18.18
C SER A 208 9.89 13.11 18.00
N TYR A 209 11.04 13.07 18.67
CA TYR A 209 11.91 11.89 18.68
C TYR A 209 11.24 10.69 19.37
N GLY A 210 10.54 10.90 20.49
CA GLY A 210 9.74 9.85 21.14
C GLY A 210 8.67 9.27 20.22
N ILE A 211 7.97 10.10 19.44
CA ILE A 211 6.99 9.67 18.43
C ILE A 211 7.68 8.82 17.34
N TYR A 212 8.86 9.23 16.86
CA TYR A 212 9.63 8.48 15.88
C TYR A 212 10.03 7.08 16.39
N LEU A 213 10.51 7.01 17.64
CA LEU A 213 10.86 5.74 18.27
C LEU A 213 9.64 4.83 18.46
N LEU A 214 8.50 5.37 18.90
CA LEU A 214 7.25 4.61 19.02
C LEU A 214 6.80 4.05 17.67
N GLY A 215 6.85 4.84 16.61
CA GLY A 215 6.57 4.37 15.25
C GLY A 215 7.52 3.25 14.81
N THR A 216 8.82 3.41 15.08
CA THR A 216 9.83 2.39 14.75
C THR A 216 9.59 1.09 15.52
N VAL A 217 9.28 1.17 16.83
CA VAL A 217 8.95 -0.01 17.64
C VAL A 217 7.67 -0.69 17.13
N ALA A 218 6.65 0.09 16.76
CA ALA A 218 5.41 -0.46 16.18
C ALA A 218 5.69 -1.25 14.90
N GLU A 219 6.58 -0.77 14.01
CA GLU A 219 7.00 -1.49 12.82
C GLU A 219 7.77 -2.79 13.18
N LEU A 220 8.70 -2.72 14.12
CA LEU A 220 9.50 -3.87 14.53
C LEU A 220 8.68 -4.98 15.20
N VAL A 221 7.65 -4.63 15.96
CA VAL A 221 6.75 -5.60 16.63
C VAL A 221 6.05 -6.51 15.62
N PHE A 222 5.91 -6.09 14.36
CA PHE A 222 5.31 -6.93 13.33
C PHE A 222 6.04 -8.25 13.10
N VAL A 223 7.33 -8.35 13.44
CA VAL A 223 8.07 -9.61 13.36
C VAL A 223 7.42 -10.74 14.16
N VAL A 224 6.71 -10.43 15.23
CA VAL A 224 5.97 -11.42 16.04
C VAL A 224 4.94 -12.16 15.19
N GLY A 225 4.32 -11.47 14.24
CA GLY A 225 3.38 -12.06 13.30
C GLY A 225 4.00 -13.11 12.37
N PHE A 226 5.30 -13.08 12.16
CA PHE A 226 6.00 -14.12 11.38
C PHE A 226 5.95 -15.47 12.09
N PHE A 227 6.10 -15.50 13.40
CA PHE A 227 6.18 -16.72 14.21
C PHE A 227 4.80 -17.21 14.69
N THR A 228 3.82 -16.31 14.84
CA THR A 228 2.51 -16.69 15.39
C THR A 228 1.37 -15.85 14.81
N ARG A 229 0.20 -16.49 14.64
CA ARG A 229 -1.05 -15.82 14.23
C ARG A 229 -1.88 -15.35 15.43
N ARG A 230 -1.45 -15.69 16.65
CA ARG A 230 -2.21 -15.36 17.87
C ARG A 230 -2.48 -13.87 18.01
N TYR A 231 -1.52 -13.06 17.62
CA TYR A 231 -1.53 -11.61 17.80
C TYR A 231 -1.97 -10.83 16.55
N ASP A 232 -2.44 -11.50 15.48
CA ASP A 232 -2.79 -10.83 14.22
C ASP A 232 -3.84 -9.73 14.40
N ARG A 233 -4.83 -9.90 15.27
CA ARG A 233 -5.81 -8.83 15.54
C ARG A 233 -5.15 -7.63 16.23
N LEU A 234 -4.20 -7.86 17.10
CA LEU A 234 -3.45 -6.80 17.77
C LEU A 234 -2.56 -6.05 16.74
N LEU A 235 -1.86 -6.80 15.88
CA LEU A 235 -1.07 -6.21 14.78
C LEU A 235 -1.95 -5.41 13.82
N MET A 236 -3.16 -5.88 13.53
CA MET A 236 -4.13 -5.13 12.72
C MET A 236 -4.49 -3.79 13.38
N VAL A 237 -4.76 -3.77 14.68
CA VAL A 237 -5.05 -2.54 15.42
C VAL A 237 -3.83 -1.61 15.41
N PHE A 238 -2.64 -2.12 15.67
CA PHE A 238 -1.40 -1.33 15.60
C PHE A 238 -1.17 -0.74 14.20
N PHE A 239 -1.43 -1.52 13.15
CA PHE A 239 -1.32 -1.02 11.79
C PHE A 239 -2.31 0.12 11.50
N ILE A 240 -3.57 -0.01 11.94
CA ILE A 240 -4.58 1.04 11.75
C ILE A 240 -4.18 2.30 12.53
N ILE A 241 -3.74 2.17 13.78
CA ILE A 241 -3.27 3.31 14.57
C ILE A 241 -2.07 3.98 13.90
N PHE A 242 -1.08 3.18 13.47
CA PHE A 242 0.09 3.68 12.73
C PHE A 242 -0.32 4.45 11.49
N PHE A 243 -1.18 3.86 10.65
CA PHE A 243 -1.69 4.46 9.42
C PHE A 243 -2.36 5.82 9.69
N VAL A 244 -3.27 5.89 10.67
CA VAL A 244 -3.97 7.12 11.02
C VAL A 244 -3.00 8.17 11.57
N SER A 245 -2.07 7.75 12.45
CA SER A 245 -1.06 8.65 13.03
C SER A 245 -0.13 9.21 11.96
N ASP A 246 0.32 8.37 11.04
CA ASP A 246 1.24 8.77 9.98
C ASP A 246 0.57 9.73 8.98
N TYR A 247 -0.69 9.46 8.61
CA TYR A 247 -1.47 10.40 7.81
C TYR A 247 -1.65 11.75 8.52
N PHE A 248 -1.94 11.72 9.82
CA PHE A 248 -2.12 12.94 10.61
C PHE A 248 -0.83 13.75 10.76
N LEU A 249 0.31 13.07 11.02
CA LEU A 249 1.60 13.71 11.24
C LEU A 249 2.29 14.10 9.92
N MET A 250 2.32 13.16 8.98
CA MET A 250 3.17 13.22 7.79
C MET A 250 2.39 13.54 6.53
N ARG A 251 1.05 13.50 6.56
CA ARG A 251 0.18 13.59 5.37
C ARG A 251 0.48 12.52 4.31
N ILE A 252 1.10 11.41 4.72
CA ILE A 252 1.35 10.28 3.83
C ILE A 252 0.11 9.40 3.78
N ASN A 253 -0.39 9.14 2.59
CA ASN A 253 -1.57 8.30 2.40
C ASN A 253 -1.17 6.84 2.15
N TYR A 254 -1.38 5.99 3.13
CA TYR A 254 -1.22 4.53 3.01
C TYR A 254 -2.53 3.79 2.72
N SER A 255 -3.55 4.45 2.12
CA SER A 255 -4.84 3.80 1.84
C SER A 255 -4.70 2.52 1.01
N ASN A 256 -3.70 2.46 0.13
CA ASN A 256 -3.36 1.27 -0.65
C ASN A 256 -3.03 0.04 0.23
N TRP A 257 -2.51 0.26 1.42
CA TRP A 257 -2.11 -0.81 2.34
C TRP A 257 -3.23 -1.26 3.27
N MET A 258 -4.34 -0.52 3.34
CA MET A 258 -5.46 -0.86 4.23
C MET A 258 -6.06 -2.23 3.93
N VAL A 259 -6.00 -2.69 2.70
CA VAL A 259 -6.47 -4.03 2.31
C VAL A 259 -5.69 -5.16 3.01
N PHE A 260 -4.45 -4.91 3.46
CA PHE A 260 -3.67 -5.88 4.23
C PHE A 260 -4.26 -6.19 5.62
N THR A 261 -5.10 -5.30 6.17
CA THR A 261 -5.84 -5.58 7.40
C THR A 261 -6.70 -6.84 7.28
N GLY A 262 -7.27 -7.08 6.09
CA GLY A 262 -8.01 -8.30 5.79
C GLY A 262 -7.17 -9.57 5.94
N LEU A 263 -5.88 -9.53 5.58
CA LEU A 263 -4.98 -10.68 5.74
C LEU A 263 -4.83 -11.08 7.21
N LEU A 264 -4.63 -10.08 8.08
CA LEU A 264 -4.52 -10.29 9.52
C LEU A 264 -5.85 -10.75 10.14
N TYR A 265 -6.97 -10.26 9.62
CA TYR A 265 -8.30 -10.65 10.08
C TYR A 265 -8.62 -12.12 9.71
N PHE A 266 -8.42 -12.48 8.43
CA PHE A 266 -8.77 -13.82 7.92
C PHE A 266 -7.73 -14.89 8.23
N SER A 267 -6.53 -14.54 8.66
CA SER A 267 -5.45 -15.48 9.00
C SER A 267 -5.78 -16.47 10.12
N LYS A 268 -6.74 -16.12 11.01
CA LYS A 268 -7.12 -16.95 12.16
C LYS A 268 -7.93 -18.19 11.80
N PHE A 269 -8.51 -18.23 10.60
CA PHE A 269 -9.27 -19.41 10.19
C PHE A 269 -8.29 -20.56 9.92
N LYS A 270 -8.31 -21.54 10.82
CA LYS A 270 -7.53 -22.77 10.69
C LYS A 270 -8.13 -23.60 9.55
N LEU A 271 -7.27 -24.16 8.71
CA LEU A 271 -7.63 -25.35 7.96
C LEU A 271 -8.13 -26.38 8.99
N GLN A 272 -9.35 -26.86 8.80
CA GLN A 272 -9.84 -28.01 9.58
C GLN A 272 -8.79 -29.11 9.39
N LYS A 273 -8.19 -29.58 10.48
CA LYS A 273 -7.29 -30.74 10.41
C LYS A 273 -8.12 -31.85 9.80
N ASP A 274 -7.82 -32.21 8.56
CA ASP A 274 -8.31 -33.48 8.04
C ASP A 274 -7.86 -34.53 9.02
N GLY A 275 -8.82 -35.21 9.66
CA GLY A 275 -8.51 -36.29 10.55
C GLY A 275 -7.64 -37.30 9.82
N ILE A 276 -6.41 -37.46 10.27
CA ILE A 276 -5.56 -38.64 10.15
C ILE A 276 -5.48 -39.22 11.51
#